data_55e77baa8f1aac6f4dc61500e4ed9d24
#
_entry.id   55e77baa8f1aac6f4dc61500e4ed9d24
#
_cell.length_a   1.000
_cell.length_b   1.000
_cell.length_c   1.000
_cell.angle_alpha   90.00
_cell.angle_beta   90.00
_cell.angle_gamma   90.00
#
_symmetry.space_group_name_H-M   'P 1'
#
loop_
_entity.id
_entity.type
_entity.pdbx_description
1 polymer ?
#
loop_
_entity_poly.entity_id
_entity_poly.type
_entity_poly.pdbx_seq_one_letter_code
_entity_poly.pdbx_strand_id
1 'polypeptide(L)'
;MEDFNDAFGKTDAALKANADATATGLRAEIAARGEADAALQAALTAAVGTTGYNCRMIAGSYTGTGRSGSGNPTVIVTGFRPLVLVLTSKSGTFVRIRHTDATFADHDFSGGNVSNQMTWGADRISWYNTVTSSANERQANESGVTYYYLVLGCDAA
;
A
#
# COMPACT_ATOMS: atom_id res chain seq x y z
N MET A 1 30.71 -54.32 45.64
CA MET A 1 29.93 -53.06 45.85
C MET A 1 30.59 -51.85 45.21
N GLU A 2 31.91 -51.78 45.12
CA GLU A 2 32.63 -50.68 44.42
C GLU A 2 32.33 -50.60 42.94
N ASP A 3 32.26 -51.72 42.21
CA ASP A 3 31.94 -51.75 40.77
C ASP A 3 30.56 -51.20 40.43
N PHE A 4 29.58 -51.35 41.32
CA PHE A 4 28.22 -50.88 41.05
C PHE A 4 28.12 -49.34 41.21
N ASN A 5 28.74 -48.80 42.26
CA ASN A 5 28.78 -47.36 42.49
C ASN A 5 29.60 -46.62 41.40
N ASP A 6 30.68 -47.25 40.91
CA ASP A 6 31.48 -46.71 39.81
C ASP A 6 30.71 -46.67 38.47
N ALA A 7 29.94 -47.73 38.20
CA ALA A 7 29.07 -47.75 37.02
C ALA A 7 27.99 -46.67 37.07
N PHE A 8 27.34 -46.44 38.22
CA PHE A 8 26.37 -45.37 38.40
C PHE A 8 27.02 -44.00 38.25
N GLY A 9 28.18 -43.78 38.81
CA GLY A 9 28.90 -42.51 38.66
C GLY A 9 29.26 -42.19 37.22
N LYS A 10 29.66 -43.19 36.43
CA LYS A 10 29.93 -43.03 34.99
C LYS A 10 28.68 -42.74 34.19
N THR A 11 27.55 -43.36 34.53
CA THR A 11 26.27 -43.09 33.85
C THR A 11 25.77 -41.70 34.16
N ASP A 12 25.85 -41.24 35.39
CA ASP A 12 25.45 -39.89 35.79
C ASP A 12 26.32 -38.82 35.12
N ALA A 13 27.61 -39.02 35.06
CA ALA A 13 28.53 -38.14 34.34
C ALA A 13 28.24 -38.09 32.85
N ALA A 14 27.90 -39.21 32.21
CA ALA A 14 27.53 -39.27 30.81
C ALA A 14 26.19 -38.57 30.52
N LEU A 15 25.19 -38.74 31.41
CA LEU A 15 23.91 -38.04 31.31
C LEU A 15 24.08 -36.53 31.46
N LYS A 16 24.89 -36.09 32.39
CA LYS A 16 25.20 -34.68 32.59
C LYS A 16 25.93 -34.12 31.37
N ALA A 17 26.93 -34.79 30.86
CA ALA A 17 27.67 -34.36 29.66
C ALA A 17 26.72 -34.20 28.43
N ASN A 18 25.80 -35.16 28.28
CA ASN A 18 24.80 -35.14 27.18
C ASN A 18 23.81 -33.97 27.36
N ALA A 19 23.36 -33.74 28.57
CA ALA A 19 22.50 -32.59 28.88
C ALA A 19 23.19 -31.24 28.60
N ASP A 20 24.45 -31.11 29.03
CA ASP A 20 25.25 -29.91 28.81
C ASP A 20 25.56 -29.70 27.30
N ALA A 21 25.85 -30.75 26.57
CA ALA A 21 26.06 -30.71 25.11
C ALA A 21 24.75 -30.30 24.37
N THR A 22 23.63 -30.89 24.77
CA THR A 22 22.32 -30.55 24.20
C THR A 22 21.96 -29.08 24.49
N ALA A 23 22.16 -28.62 25.71
CA ALA A 23 21.90 -27.23 26.10
C ALA A 23 22.80 -26.25 25.32
N THR A 24 24.06 -26.63 25.10
CA THR A 24 25.00 -25.81 24.32
C THR A 24 24.59 -25.75 22.84
N GLY A 25 24.22 -26.89 22.25
CA GLY A 25 23.74 -26.98 20.87
C GLY A 25 22.46 -26.13 20.66
N LEU A 26 21.52 -26.23 21.60
CA LEU A 26 20.29 -25.46 21.54
C LEU A 26 20.54 -23.94 21.60
N ARG A 27 21.46 -23.50 22.47
CA ARG A 27 21.84 -22.07 22.55
C ARG A 27 22.49 -21.60 21.24
N ALA A 28 23.36 -22.40 20.65
CA ALA A 28 23.99 -22.09 19.38
C ALA A 28 22.95 -21.96 18.23
N GLU A 29 21.99 -22.88 18.19
CA GLU A 29 20.89 -22.84 17.22
C GLU A 29 19.99 -21.59 17.40
N ILE A 30 19.63 -21.26 18.64
CA ILE A 30 18.84 -20.05 18.93
C ILE A 30 19.60 -18.80 18.48
N ALA A 31 20.91 -18.72 18.74
CA ALA A 31 21.72 -17.60 18.29
C ALA A 31 21.77 -17.50 16.76
N ALA A 32 22.03 -18.61 16.08
CA ALA A 32 22.09 -18.67 14.60
C ALA A 32 20.75 -18.27 13.96
N ARG A 33 19.63 -18.73 14.52
CA ARG A 33 18.30 -18.32 14.05
C ARG A 33 18.05 -16.83 14.26
N GLY A 34 18.42 -16.29 15.43
CA GLY A 34 18.29 -14.87 15.70
C GLY A 34 19.10 -13.99 14.73
N GLU A 35 20.31 -14.41 14.37
CA GLU A 35 21.13 -13.73 13.36
C GLU A 35 20.51 -13.83 11.96
N ALA A 36 19.99 -14.98 11.57
CA ALA A 36 19.31 -15.17 10.29
C ALA A 36 18.03 -14.34 10.18
N ASP A 37 17.22 -14.30 11.23
CA ASP A 37 16.00 -13.47 11.30
C ASP A 37 16.33 -11.97 11.21
N ALA A 38 17.37 -11.53 11.91
CA ALA A 38 17.83 -10.13 11.84
C ALA A 38 18.34 -9.77 10.43
N ALA A 39 19.09 -10.67 9.78
CA ALA A 39 19.56 -10.47 8.41
C ALA A 39 18.39 -10.41 7.42
N LEU A 40 17.39 -11.28 7.57
CA LEU A 40 16.18 -11.27 6.74
C LEU A 40 15.38 -9.99 6.93
N GLN A 41 15.22 -9.54 8.17
CA GLN A 41 14.54 -8.29 8.49
C GLN A 41 15.26 -7.08 7.87
N ALA A 42 16.60 -7.06 7.94
CA ALA A 42 17.39 -6.01 7.31
C ALA A 42 17.28 -6.03 5.79
N ALA A 43 17.33 -7.22 5.17
CA ALA A 43 17.16 -7.37 3.73
C ALA A 43 15.75 -6.94 3.27
N LEU A 44 14.70 -7.28 4.01
CA LEU A 44 13.34 -6.84 3.73
C LEU A 44 13.20 -5.31 3.82
N THR A 45 13.77 -4.72 4.87
CA THR A 45 13.77 -3.27 5.05
C THR A 45 14.52 -2.56 3.93
N ALA A 46 15.67 -3.09 3.51
CA ALA A 46 16.45 -2.55 2.39
C ALA A 46 15.70 -2.70 1.05
N ALA A 47 15.04 -3.82 0.82
CA ALA A 47 14.27 -4.05 -0.40
C ALA A 47 13.07 -3.09 -0.49
N VAL A 48 12.32 -2.88 0.60
CA VAL A 48 11.22 -1.92 0.67
C VAL A 48 11.75 -0.49 0.48
N GLY A 49 12.88 -0.13 1.10
CA GLY A 49 13.51 1.17 0.95
C GLY A 49 14.06 1.45 -0.46
N THR A 50 14.51 0.41 -1.18
CA THR A 50 15.08 0.55 -2.54
C THR A 50 14.00 0.65 -3.62
N THR A 51 12.87 -0.02 -3.42
CA THR A 51 11.72 0.01 -4.36
C THR A 51 10.81 1.22 -4.15
N GLY A 52 11.11 2.07 -3.16
CA GLY A 52 10.21 3.11 -2.70
C GLY A 52 9.06 2.52 -1.87
N TYR A 53 8.07 3.34 -1.62
CA TYR A 53 6.88 2.94 -0.87
C TYR A 53 6.16 1.77 -1.55
N ASN A 54 5.59 0.86 -0.75
CA ASN A 54 4.81 -0.26 -1.26
C ASN A 54 3.81 0.20 -2.31
N CYS A 55 3.82 -0.45 -3.47
CA CYS A 55 2.81 -0.19 -4.48
C CYS A 55 1.43 -0.63 -3.97
N ARG A 56 0.51 0.31 -3.91
CA ARG A 56 -0.88 0.10 -3.51
C ARG A 56 -1.78 0.27 -4.72
N MET A 57 -2.86 -0.51 -4.74
CA MET A 57 -3.84 -0.45 -5.82
C MET A 57 -5.24 -0.57 -5.24
N ILE A 58 -6.17 0.23 -5.75
CA ILE A 58 -7.60 0.07 -5.52
C ILE A 58 -8.33 0.19 -6.84
N ALA A 59 -9.31 -0.68 -7.07
CA ALA A 59 -10.25 -0.59 -8.17
C ALA A 59 -11.67 -0.51 -7.63
N GLY A 60 -12.53 0.21 -8.32
CA GLY A 60 -13.92 0.35 -7.91
C GLY A 60 -14.75 1.10 -8.93
N SER A 61 -15.93 1.49 -8.52
CA SER A 61 -16.83 2.28 -9.34
C SER A 61 -17.66 3.24 -8.47
N TYR A 62 -18.19 4.27 -9.11
CA TYR A 62 -19.22 5.12 -8.53
C TYR A 62 -20.25 5.48 -9.60
N THR A 63 -21.46 5.82 -9.16
CA THR A 63 -22.50 6.33 -10.04
C THR A 63 -22.57 7.84 -9.91
N GLY A 64 -22.51 8.52 -11.04
CA GLY A 64 -22.59 9.99 -11.08
C GLY A 64 -23.91 10.51 -10.54
N THR A 65 -23.84 11.62 -9.83
CA THR A 65 -24.98 12.26 -9.16
C THR A 65 -25.61 13.37 -9.97
N GLY A 66 -25.01 13.78 -11.07
CA GLY A 66 -25.41 14.95 -11.87
C GLY A 66 -25.02 16.30 -11.24
N ARG A 67 -24.32 16.28 -10.11
CA ARG A 67 -23.86 17.50 -9.43
C ARG A 67 -22.43 17.84 -9.84
N SER A 68 -22.07 19.12 -9.73
CA SER A 68 -20.74 19.60 -10.11
C SER A 68 -20.33 20.85 -9.31
N GLY A 69 -19.11 21.30 -9.55
CA GLY A 69 -18.54 22.48 -8.93
C GLY A 69 -17.92 22.24 -7.56
N SER A 70 -17.34 23.28 -6.98
CA SER A 70 -16.57 23.22 -5.73
C SER A 70 -17.38 22.75 -4.51
N GLY A 71 -18.70 22.97 -4.51
CA GLY A 71 -19.60 22.49 -3.46
C GLY A 71 -19.98 21.01 -3.60
N ASN A 72 -19.65 20.36 -4.72
CA ASN A 72 -19.97 18.97 -5.00
C ASN A 72 -18.79 18.27 -5.71
N PRO A 73 -17.61 18.20 -5.10
CA PRO A 73 -16.46 17.52 -5.70
C PRO A 73 -16.72 16.02 -5.83
N THR A 74 -16.19 15.43 -6.89
CA THR A 74 -16.06 13.97 -6.97
C THR A 74 -14.86 13.56 -6.13
N VAL A 75 -15.01 12.50 -5.30
CA VAL A 75 -13.97 12.06 -4.36
C VAL A 75 -13.80 10.55 -4.47
N ILE A 76 -12.57 10.09 -4.59
CA ILE A 76 -12.17 8.69 -4.44
C ILE A 76 -11.26 8.59 -3.22
N VAL A 77 -11.71 7.89 -2.19
CA VAL A 77 -10.91 7.59 -1.00
C VAL A 77 -10.09 6.34 -1.29
N THR A 78 -8.79 6.44 -1.15
CA THR A 78 -7.84 5.36 -1.47
C THR A 78 -7.29 4.66 -0.23
N GLY A 79 -7.16 5.39 0.89
CA GLY A 79 -6.51 4.91 2.11
C GLY A 79 -4.98 4.82 1.99
N PHE A 80 -4.41 5.35 0.90
CA PHE A 80 -2.98 5.45 0.64
C PHE A 80 -2.72 6.68 -0.26
N ARG A 81 -1.48 7.08 -0.39
CA ARG A 81 -1.09 8.22 -1.23
C ARG A 81 -1.25 7.87 -2.72
N PRO A 82 -2.25 8.42 -3.41
CA PRO A 82 -2.50 8.10 -4.82
C PRO A 82 -1.49 8.80 -5.72
N LEU A 83 -1.04 8.10 -6.78
CA LEU A 83 -0.09 8.60 -7.77
C LEU A 83 -0.64 8.57 -9.20
N VAL A 84 -1.48 7.57 -9.52
CA VAL A 84 -2.09 7.43 -10.84
C VAL A 84 -3.57 7.13 -10.67
N LEU A 85 -4.41 7.84 -11.39
CA LEU A 85 -5.84 7.57 -11.57
C LEU A 85 -6.09 7.16 -13.01
N VAL A 86 -6.68 5.99 -13.21
CA VAL A 86 -7.34 5.61 -14.45
C VAL A 86 -8.84 5.66 -14.20
N LEU A 87 -9.57 6.44 -14.99
CA LEU A 87 -11.02 6.57 -14.90
C LEU A 87 -11.63 6.23 -16.26
N THR A 88 -12.61 5.34 -16.28
CA THR A 88 -13.30 4.95 -17.53
C THR A 88 -14.81 5.01 -17.37
N SER A 89 -15.48 5.35 -18.46
CA SER A 89 -16.93 5.37 -18.60
C SER A 89 -17.32 5.14 -20.05
N LYS A 90 -18.60 5.28 -20.37
CA LYS A 90 -19.11 5.29 -21.77
C LYS A 90 -18.42 6.35 -22.65
N SER A 91 -17.93 7.43 -22.07
CA SER A 91 -17.31 8.56 -22.78
C SER A 91 -15.83 8.36 -23.08
N GLY A 92 -15.20 7.34 -22.51
CA GLY A 92 -13.79 7.03 -22.74
C GLY A 92 -13.03 6.67 -21.46
N THR A 93 -11.73 6.52 -21.66
CA THR A 93 -10.77 6.23 -20.58
C THR A 93 -9.79 7.39 -20.46
N PHE A 94 -9.59 7.83 -19.24
CA PHE A 94 -8.73 8.97 -18.88
C PHE A 94 -7.68 8.52 -17.87
N VAL A 95 -6.46 8.97 -18.06
CA VAL A 95 -5.36 8.74 -17.13
C VAL A 95 -4.89 10.06 -16.58
N ARG A 96 -4.70 10.12 -15.27
CA ARG A 96 -4.14 11.28 -14.56
C ARG A 96 -2.99 10.83 -13.68
N ILE A 97 -1.93 11.61 -13.69
CA ILE A 97 -0.72 11.33 -12.91
C ILE A 97 -0.52 12.48 -11.93
N ARG A 98 -0.25 12.15 -10.68
CA ARG A 98 0.12 13.13 -9.66
C ARG A 98 1.43 13.80 -10.03
N HIS A 99 1.45 15.12 -10.11
CA HIS A 99 2.67 15.90 -10.32
C HIS A 99 2.89 16.96 -9.24
N THR A 100 1.92 17.13 -8.34
CA THR A 100 2.00 18.09 -7.22
C THR A 100 1.14 17.61 -6.05
N ASP A 101 1.41 18.09 -4.85
CA ASP A 101 0.63 17.86 -3.63
C ASP A 101 -0.42 18.97 -3.38
N ALA A 102 -0.52 19.93 -4.31
CA ALA A 102 -1.48 21.03 -4.26
C ALA A 102 -2.66 20.77 -5.20
N THR A 103 -3.69 21.60 -5.06
CA THR A 103 -4.77 21.67 -6.05
C THR A 103 -4.28 22.40 -7.28
N PHE A 104 -4.54 21.85 -8.45
CA PHE A 104 -4.13 22.42 -9.73
C PHE A 104 -5.22 22.27 -10.79
N ALA A 105 -5.17 23.11 -11.81
CA ALA A 105 -6.05 23.00 -12.96
C ALA A 105 -5.60 21.88 -13.90
N ASP A 106 -6.53 21.00 -14.28
CA ASP A 106 -6.29 19.88 -15.18
C ASP A 106 -7.39 19.79 -16.24
N HIS A 107 -7.15 18.97 -17.24
CA HIS A 107 -8.12 18.72 -18.29
C HIS A 107 -9.40 18.07 -17.74
N ASP A 108 -10.53 18.46 -18.29
CA ASP A 108 -11.80 17.82 -17.98
C ASP A 108 -11.91 16.40 -18.58
N PHE A 109 -12.95 15.68 -18.19
CA PHE A 109 -13.18 14.30 -18.63
C PHE A 109 -14.09 14.20 -19.89
N SER A 110 -14.31 15.27 -20.61
CA SER A 110 -15.20 15.27 -21.77
C SER A 110 -14.58 15.75 -23.08
N GLY A 111 -13.51 16.50 -23.07
CA GLY A 111 -13.03 17.06 -24.31
C GLY A 111 -11.74 17.87 -24.29
N GLY A 112 -11.01 17.82 -23.21
CA GLY A 112 -9.65 18.36 -23.20
C GLY A 112 -9.53 19.86 -22.85
N ASN A 113 -10.58 20.48 -22.33
CA ASN A 113 -10.47 21.81 -21.76
C ASN A 113 -9.87 21.74 -20.35
N VAL A 114 -9.02 22.71 -20.01
CA VAL A 114 -8.47 22.84 -18.66
C VAL A 114 -9.51 23.51 -17.77
N SER A 115 -10.39 22.72 -17.17
CA SER A 115 -11.52 23.21 -16.38
C SER A 115 -11.80 22.41 -15.10
N ASN A 116 -11.08 21.32 -14.86
CA ASN A 116 -11.13 20.61 -13.59
C ASN A 116 -10.08 21.16 -12.62
N GLN A 117 -10.45 21.25 -11.35
CA GLN A 117 -9.52 21.47 -10.25
C GLN A 117 -9.29 20.13 -9.56
N MET A 118 -8.07 19.60 -9.70
CA MET A 118 -7.65 18.30 -9.14
C MET A 118 -6.89 18.51 -7.85
N THR A 119 -7.20 17.73 -6.84
CA THR A 119 -6.47 17.68 -5.56
C THR A 119 -6.05 16.27 -5.26
N TRP A 120 -4.74 16.06 -5.07
CA TRP A 120 -4.16 14.79 -4.69
C TRP A 120 -3.77 14.82 -3.21
N GLY A 121 -4.63 14.25 -2.36
CA GLY A 121 -4.41 14.17 -0.92
C GLY A 121 -3.45 13.06 -0.51
N ALA A 122 -3.31 12.86 0.79
CA ALA A 122 -2.53 11.76 1.35
C ALA A 122 -3.23 10.40 1.22
N ASP A 123 -4.58 10.40 1.20
CA ASP A 123 -5.42 9.21 1.23
C ASP A 123 -6.58 9.24 0.23
N ARG A 124 -6.62 10.23 -0.67
CA ARG A 124 -7.73 10.44 -1.61
C ARG A 124 -7.32 11.27 -2.81
N ILE A 125 -8.14 11.18 -3.85
CA ILE A 125 -8.15 12.11 -4.98
C ILE A 125 -9.52 12.79 -4.97
N SER A 126 -9.55 14.09 -5.24
CA SER A 126 -10.79 14.81 -5.46
C SER A 126 -10.68 15.80 -6.61
N TRP A 127 -11.78 16.07 -7.26
CA TRP A 127 -11.82 17.08 -8.32
C TRP A 127 -13.21 17.66 -8.48
N TYR A 128 -13.26 18.86 -9.04
CA TYR A 128 -14.49 19.51 -9.43
C TYR A 128 -14.28 20.34 -10.70
N ASN A 129 -15.34 20.55 -11.47
CA ASN A 129 -15.30 21.38 -12.66
C ASN A 129 -15.63 22.82 -12.32
N THR A 130 -14.95 23.78 -12.98
CA THR A 130 -15.10 25.21 -12.74
C THR A 130 -16.05 25.90 -13.71
N VAL A 131 -16.46 25.23 -14.80
CA VAL A 131 -17.41 25.80 -15.76
C VAL A 131 -18.84 25.41 -15.42
N THR A 132 -19.80 26.16 -15.93
CA THR A 132 -21.23 25.93 -15.68
C THR A 132 -21.90 25.07 -16.74
N SER A 133 -21.39 25.08 -17.98
CA SER A 133 -21.93 24.33 -19.10
C SER A 133 -21.40 22.90 -19.10
N SER A 134 -22.29 21.90 -19.08
CA SER A 134 -21.97 20.47 -19.05
C SER A 134 -20.98 20.11 -17.92
N ALA A 135 -21.08 20.81 -16.80
CA ALA A 135 -20.09 20.71 -15.72
C ALA A 135 -20.06 19.32 -15.09
N ASN A 136 -21.19 18.65 -14.97
CA ASN A 136 -21.32 17.29 -14.45
C ASN A 136 -20.66 16.25 -15.38
N GLU A 137 -20.80 16.37 -16.69
CA GLU A 137 -20.13 15.52 -17.69
C GLU A 137 -18.62 15.74 -17.63
N ARG A 138 -18.18 17.00 -17.65
CA ARG A 138 -16.77 17.39 -17.58
C ARG A 138 -16.09 16.98 -16.27
N GLN A 139 -16.86 16.92 -15.19
CA GLN A 139 -16.39 16.43 -13.88
C GLN A 139 -16.41 14.90 -13.77
N ALA A 140 -16.86 14.16 -14.80
CA ALA A 140 -17.13 12.73 -14.73
C ALA A 140 -18.13 12.39 -13.61
N ASN A 141 -19.24 13.15 -13.53
CA ASN A 141 -20.28 12.96 -12.52
C ASN A 141 -21.71 13.11 -13.11
N GLU A 142 -21.88 12.70 -14.38
CA GLU A 142 -23.18 12.72 -15.07
C GLU A 142 -24.18 11.79 -14.37
N SER A 143 -25.39 12.27 -14.14
CA SER A 143 -26.44 11.55 -13.40
C SER A 143 -26.72 10.16 -13.97
N GLY A 144 -26.64 9.14 -13.14
CA GLY A 144 -26.92 7.75 -13.51
C GLY A 144 -25.83 7.05 -14.31
N VAL A 145 -24.74 7.75 -14.68
CA VAL A 145 -23.61 7.14 -15.38
C VAL A 145 -22.68 6.44 -14.38
N THR A 146 -22.32 5.20 -14.64
CA THR A 146 -21.31 4.49 -13.84
C THR A 146 -19.92 4.80 -14.37
N TYR A 147 -19.04 5.18 -13.47
CA TYR A 147 -17.62 5.41 -13.69
C TYR A 147 -16.81 4.34 -12.95
N TYR A 148 -15.90 3.68 -13.66
CA TYR A 148 -14.99 2.69 -13.09
C TYR A 148 -13.62 3.32 -12.93
N TYR A 149 -12.95 3.00 -11.84
CA TYR A 149 -11.62 3.54 -11.59
C TYR A 149 -10.63 2.48 -11.14
N LEU A 150 -9.37 2.75 -11.46
CA LEU A 150 -8.18 2.10 -10.91
C LEU A 150 -7.27 3.20 -10.40
N VAL A 151 -6.86 3.10 -9.15
CA VAL A 151 -5.87 4.02 -8.56
C VAL A 151 -4.65 3.23 -8.14
N LEU A 152 -3.49 3.67 -8.60
CA LEU A 152 -2.19 3.21 -8.15
C LEU A 152 -1.58 4.27 -7.24
N GLY A 153 -0.84 3.83 -6.24
CA GLY A 153 -0.18 4.73 -5.31
C GLY A 153 0.82 4.02 -4.41
N CYS A 154 1.15 4.65 -3.31
CA CYS A 154 2.10 4.13 -2.33
C CYS A 154 1.59 4.44 -0.92
N ASP A 155 2.18 3.78 0.08
CA ASP A 155 1.94 4.18 1.46
C ASP A 155 2.39 5.64 1.66
N ALA A 156 1.68 6.37 2.53
CA ALA A 156 2.10 7.72 2.88
C ALA A 156 3.44 7.67 3.64
N ALA A 157 4.31 8.62 3.32
CA ALA A 157 5.58 8.76 4.03
C ALA A 157 5.36 9.24 5.47
#